data_d65790bb217ac80c702ea17ea888248c
#
_entry.id   d65790bb217ac80c702ea17ea888248c
#
_cell.length_a   1.000
_cell.length_b   1.000
_cell.length_c   1.000
_cell.angle_alpha   90.00
_cell.angle_beta   90.00
_cell.angle_gamma   90.00
#
_symmetry.space_group_name_H-M   'P 1'
#
loop_
_entity.id
_entity.type
_entity.pdbx_description
1 polymer ?
#
loop_
_entity_poly.entity_id
_entity_poly.type
_entity_poly.pdbx_seq_one_letter_code
_entity_poly.pdbx_strand_id
1 'polypeptide(L)'
;MKFIQEFFEGCRVSGIYLCKHKQAAVTKNGKPYENVILQDKTGTIDAKIWDPNSLGIDDFETLDYIEIVGDVTNFAGALQLNIKRARKAREGEYDSTDYLPVSKCDIDEMYGELMAIIKTIQNPYLSRLLELFFVEDEAFIKRFRFNSAAKTVHHGFVGGLLEHTLNVTKLCDFYTKAYPALNRDLLLTAAIFHDIGKTKEISAFPMNDYTDDGQLLGHIMIGAEMLHDAIREIPDFPAKVESELKHCILAHHGELEYGSPKKPALMEAAALNMADNTDAKMETFTELFDNAKDPNEWLGYNRLFESNIRKTSM
;
A
#
# COMPACT_ATOMS: atom_id res chain seq x y z
N MET A 1 -15.40 5.72 19.18
CA MET A 1 -14.04 6.26 19.27
C MET A 1 -14.04 7.67 18.71
N LYS A 2 -13.18 8.59 19.19
CA LYS A 2 -13.00 9.92 18.62
C LYS A 2 -11.76 9.88 17.73
N PHE A 3 -11.88 10.30 16.48
CA PHE A 3 -10.76 10.27 15.54
C PHE A 3 -9.79 11.44 15.73
N ILE A 4 -8.52 11.25 15.37
CA ILE A 4 -7.44 12.24 15.60
C ILE A 4 -7.74 13.57 14.92
N GLN A 5 -8.34 13.60 13.74
CA GLN A 5 -8.76 14.84 13.08
C GLN A 5 -9.78 15.67 13.86
N GLU A 6 -10.49 15.05 14.83
CA GLU A 6 -11.48 15.72 15.66
C GLU A 6 -10.89 16.28 16.97
N PHE A 7 -9.56 16.14 17.18
CA PHE A 7 -8.91 16.62 18.39
C PHE A 7 -8.72 18.12 18.35
N PHE A 8 -8.87 18.73 19.52
CA PHE A 8 -8.62 20.13 19.74
C PHE A 8 -7.99 20.34 21.13
N GLU A 9 -7.33 21.47 21.32
CA GLU A 9 -6.70 21.82 22.59
C GLU A 9 -7.70 21.79 23.74
N GLY A 10 -7.33 21.10 24.83
CA GLY A 10 -8.15 20.93 26.02
C GLY A 10 -9.17 19.80 25.97
N CYS A 11 -9.31 19.08 24.83
CA CYS A 11 -10.20 17.94 24.80
C CYS A 11 -9.60 16.74 25.54
N ARG A 12 -10.45 16.02 26.27
CA ARG A 12 -10.12 14.72 26.86
C ARG A 12 -10.39 13.62 25.85
N VAL A 13 -9.43 12.72 25.70
CA VAL A 13 -9.49 11.58 24.78
C VAL A 13 -9.50 10.29 25.56
N SER A 14 -10.39 9.36 25.19
CA SER A 14 -10.43 7.99 25.66
C SER A 14 -10.79 7.10 24.47
N GLY A 15 -9.96 6.12 24.16
CA GLY A 15 -10.18 5.22 23.04
C GLY A 15 -8.96 4.39 22.72
N ILE A 16 -9.11 3.50 21.73
CA ILE A 16 -8.01 2.67 21.24
C ILE A 16 -7.37 3.37 20.05
N TYR A 17 -6.03 3.35 19.98
CA TYR A 17 -5.23 3.90 18.87
C TYR A 17 -4.06 2.98 18.59
N LEU A 18 -3.56 2.99 17.36
CA LEU A 18 -2.34 2.28 17.00
C LEU A 18 -1.12 3.05 17.51
N CYS A 19 -0.28 2.42 18.31
CA CYS A 19 1.05 2.94 18.68
C CYS A 19 2.01 2.80 17.49
N LYS A 20 2.06 3.79 16.61
CA LYS A 20 2.92 3.76 15.43
C LYS A 20 4.41 3.75 15.78
N HIS A 21 4.77 4.45 16.84
CA HIS A 21 6.15 4.55 17.32
C HIS A 21 6.17 4.80 18.83
N LYS A 22 7.12 4.19 19.53
CA LYS A 22 7.38 4.37 20.95
C LYS A 22 8.89 4.51 21.17
N GLN A 23 9.30 5.53 21.89
CA GLN A 23 10.72 5.77 22.21
C GLN A 23 10.87 6.30 23.63
N ALA A 24 11.64 5.60 24.44
CA ALA A 24 12.05 6.09 25.74
C ALA A 24 12.99 7.30 25.62
N ALA A 25 12.81 8.28 26.47
CA ALA A 25 13.59 9.51 26.51
C ALA A 25 13.75 10.00 27.96
N VAL A 26 14.63 10.98 28.16
CA VAL A 26 14.83 11.62 29.46
C VAL A 26 14.66 13.13 29.32
N THR A 27 13.99 13.74 30.29
CA THR A 27 13.87 15.20 30.37
C THR A 27 15.23 15.84 30.72
N LYS A 28 15.36 17.16 30.57
CA LYS A 28 16.56 17.92 30.99
C LYS A 28 16.92 17.72 32.47
N ASN A 29 15.93 17.34 33.30
CA ASN A 29 16.10 17.07 34.73
C ASN A 29 16.32 15.59 35.05
N GLY A 30 16.60 14.75 34.03
CA GLY A 30 16.87 13.31 34.20
C GLY A 30 15.65 12.43 34.47
N LYS A 31 14.41 12.97 34.39
CA LYS A 31 13.20 12.15 34.53
C LYS A 31 12.91 11.37 33.26
N PRO A 32 12.65 10.06 33.36
CA PRO A 32 12.26 9.27 32.20
C PRO A 32 10.85 9.68 31.71
N TYR A 33 10.65 9.65 30.40
CA TYR A 33 9.36 9.78 29.75
C TYR A 33 9.37 9.01 28.42
N GLU A 34 8.22 8.78 27.85
CA GLU A 34 8.09 8.13 26.54
C GLU A 34 7.49 9.09 25.52
N ASN A 35 8.12 9.13 24.36
CA ASN A 35 7.56 9.70 23.15
C ASN A 35 6.76 8.60 22.45
N VAL A 36 5.52 8.89 22.12
CA VAL A 36 4.63 7.97 21.42
C VAL A 36 4.03 8.71 20.22
N ILE A 37 3.95 8.06 19.08
CA ILE A 37 3.15 8.52 17.94
C ILE A 37 1.93 7.59 17.86
N LEU A 38 0.75 8.17 18.05
CA LEU A 38 -0.51 7.45 17.85
C LEU A 38 -1.05 7.68 16.46
N GLN A 39 -1.70 6.66 15.92
CA GLN A 39 -2.31 6.69 14.58
C GLN A 39 -3.73 6.15 14.62
N ASP A 40 -4.60 6.77 13.82
CA ASP A 40 -5.85 6.21 13.31
C ASP A 40 -5.96 6.47 11.80
N LYS A 41 -7.06 6.07 11.17
CA LYS A 41 -7.28 6.25 9.72
C LYS A 41 -7.33 7.70 9.25
N THR A 42 -7.44 8.65 10.19
CA THR A 42 -7.55 10.09 9.89
C THR A 42 -6.22 10.83 10.03
N GLY A 43 -5.22 10.20 10.64
CA GLY A 43 -3.89 10.80 10.79
C GLY A 43 -3.11 10.28 11.98
N THR A 44 -2.09 11.07 12.36
CA THR A 44 -1.21 10.79 13.49
C THR A 44 -1.17 11.97 14.47
N ILE A 45 -0.86 11.67 15.74
CA ILE A 45 -0.62 12.69 16.77
C ILE A 45 0.58 12.31 17.63
N ASP A 46 1.42 13.30 17.93
CA ASP A 46 2.45 13.16 18.94
C ASP A 46 1.83 13.03 20.32
N ALA A 47 2.31 12.06 21.11
CA ALA A 47 1.86 11.84 22.47
C ALA A 47 3.04 11.68 23.43
N LYS A 48 2.80 11.98 24.70
CA LYS A 48 3.79 11.85 25.79
C LYS A 48 3.22 11.07 26.95
N ILE A 49 4.04 10.18 27.50
CA ILE A 49 3.82 9.55 28.80
C ILE A 49 4.92 10.08 29.74
N TRP A 50 4.54 11.06 30.58
CA TRP A 50 5.50 11.77 31.44
C TRP A 50 5.99 10.97 32.63
N ASP A 51 5.27 9.91 33.01
CA ASP A 51 5.64 8.97 34.06
C ASP A 51 5.32 7.54 33.62
N PRO A 52 6.23 6.89 32.87
CA PRO A 52 6.00 5.54 32.33
C PRO A 52 5.79 4.46 33.40
N ASN A 53 6.28 4.70 34.62
CA ASN A 53 6.19 3.76 35.74
C ASN A 53 4.96 4.02 36.65
N SER A 54 4.07 4.94 36.26
CA SER A 54 2.91 5.26 37.07
C SER A 54 1.83 4.18 36.98
N LEU A 55 1.02 4.07 38.05
CA LEU A 55 -0.14 3.18 38.06
C LEU A 55 -1.13 3.56 36.94
N GLY A 56 -1.42 2.62 36.07
CA GLY A 56 -2.33 2.80 34.92
C GLY A 56 -1.63 3.00 33.58
N ILE A 57 -0.30 2.91 33.56
CA ILE A 57 0.49 2.71 32.35
C ILE A 57 0.98 1.27 32.35
N ASP A 58 0.36 0.42 31.52
CA ASP A 58 0.78 -0.95 31.30
C ASP A 58 1.86 -0.99 30.22
N ASP A 59 2.57 -2.12 30.13
CA ASP A 59 3.59 -2.31 29.11
C ASP A 59 2.95 -2.56 27.73
N PHE A 60 3.49 -1.91 26.71
CA PHE A 60 3.10 -2.06 25.31
C PHE A 60 4.28 -1.70 24.40
N GLU A 61 4.22 -2.14 23.15
CA GLU A 61 5.29 -1.91 22.17
C GLU A 61 4.81 -1.12 20.95
N THR A 62 5.76 -0.72 20.13
CA THR A 62 5.47 -0.17 18.79
C THR A 62 4.63 -1.18 18.01
N LEU A 63 3.63 -0.69 17.28
CA LEU A 63 2.61 -1.43 16.52
C LEU A 63 1.55 -2.16 17.36
N ASP A 64 1.56 -2.03 18.68
CA ASP A 64 0.41 -2.45 19.49
C ASP A 64 -0.78 -1.49 19.34
N TYR A 65 -1.97 -2.04 19.37
CA TYR A 65 -3.19 -1.26 19.58
C TYR A 65 -3.34 -1.02 21.08
N ILE A 66 -3.42 0.24 21.48
CA ILE A 66 -3.45 0.62 22.89
C ILE A 66 -4.70 1.43 23.23
N GLU A 67 -5.37 1.06 24.29
CA GLU A 67 -6.41 1.90 24.89
C GLU A 67 -5.76 2.97 25.77
N ILE A 68 -6.06 4.22 25.48
CA ILE A 68 -5.49 5.36 26.20
C ILE A 68 -6.56 6.25 26.81
N VAL A 69 -6.17 6.93 27.88
CA VAL A 69 -6.88 8.10 28.40
C VAL A 69 -5.87 9.23 28.55
N GLY A 70 -6.19 10.40 28.00
CA GLY A 70 -5.30 11.55 28.03
C GLY A 70 -5.99 12.87 27.73
N ASP A 71 -5.23 13.94 27.78
CA ASP A 71 -5.70 15.30 27.46
C ASP A 71 -4.83 15.87 26.33
N VAL A 72 -5.49 16.51 25.36
CA VAL A 72 -4.81 17.20 24.25
C VAL A 72 -4.39 18.59 24.67
N THR A 73 -3.13 18.90 24.41
CA THR A 73 -2.52 20.22 24.69
C THR A 73 -1.92 20.77 23.39
N ASN A 74 -1.62 22.06 23.40
CA ASN A 74 -0.85 22.70 22.32
C ASN A 74 0.61 22.85 22.78
N PHE A 75 1.54 22.34 22.00
CA PHE A 75 2.97 22.52 22.22
C PHE A 75 3.63 23.08 20.96
N ALA A 76 4.20 24.26 21.05
CA ALA A 76 4.86 24.96 19.94
C ALA A 76 4.00 25.10 18.67
N GLY A 77 2.68 25.26 18.84
CA GLY A 77 1.74 25.41 17.71
C GLY A 77 1.19 24.09 17.14
N ALA A 78 1.59 22.94 17.67
CA ALA A 78 1.06 21.64 17.28
C ALA A 78 0.29 20.98 18.44
N LEU A 79 -0.76 20.20 18.09
CA LEU A 79 -1.48 19.41 19.08
C LEU A 79 -0.60 18.25 19.55
N GLN A 80 -0.62 18.00 20.85
CA GLN A 80 0.09 16.91 21.51
C GLN A 80 -0.80 16.28 22.57
N LEU A 81 -0.83 14.95 22.64
CA LEU A 81 -1.63 14.22 23.62
C LEU A 81 -0.77 13.85 24.85
N ASN A 82 -1.21 14.24 26.04
CA ASN A 82 -0.61 13.79 27.29
C ASN A 82 -1.36 12.56 27.79
N ILE A 83 -0.78 11.38 27.64
CA ILE A 83 -1.34 10.08 28.05
C ILE A 83 -1.21 9.95 29.57
N LYS A 84 -2.32 9.65 30.23
CA LYS A 84 -2.40 9.41 31.68
C LYS A 84 -2.64 7.94 32.02
N ARG A 85 -3.25 7.19 31.11
CA ARG A 85 -3.44 5.75 31.20
C ARG A 85 -3.21 5.15 29.83
N ALA A 86 -2.60 3.98 29.81
CA ALA A 86 -2.41 3.18 28.61
C ALA A 86 -2.40 1.71 28.97
N ARG A 87 -3.12 0.91 28.20
CA ARG A 87 -3.03 -0.55 28.24
C ARG A 87 -3.04 -1.12 26.82
N LYS A 88 -2.44 -2.27 26.62
CA LYS A 88 -2.57 -3.00 25.36
C LYS A 88 -4.02 -3.45 25.18
N ALA A 89 -4.59 -3.18 24.01
CA ALA A 89 -5.91 -3.65 23.63
C ALA A 89 -5.87 -5.16 23.29
N ARG A 90 -6.96 -5.86 23.55
CA ARG A 90 -7.09 -7.28 23.22
C ARG A 90 -7.67 -7.44 21.82
N GLU A 91 -7.38 -8.55 21.20
CA GLU A 91 -8.00 -8.93 19.94
C GLU A 91 -9.54 -8.95 20.08
N GLY A 92 -10.24 -8.29 19.14
CA GLY A 92 -11.70 -8.12 19.18
C GLY A 92 -12.19 -6.84 19.89
N GLU A 93 -11.31 -6.08 20.58
CA GLU A 93 -11.67 -4.77 21.14
C GLU A 93 -11.59 -3.63 20.11
N TYR A 94 -11.01 -3.89 18.93
CA TYR A 94 -10.78 -2.90 17.87
C TYR A 94 -10.97 -3.51 16.47
N ASP A 95 -11.31 -2.65 15.51
CA ASP A 95 -11.26 -2.97 14.08
C ASP A 95 -10.03 -2.31 13.48
N SER A 96 -9.12 -3.08 12.90
CA SER A 96 -7.87 -2.57 12.33
C SER A 96 -8.08 -1.54 11.21
N THR A 97 -9.21 -1.59 10.53
CA THR A 97 -9.58 -0.63 9.47
C THR A 97 -9.79 0.80 9.98
N ASP A 98 -10.01 0.97 11.29
CA ASP A 98 -10.12 2.30 11.91
C ASP A 98 -8.77 2.98 12.20
N TYR A 99 -7.66 2.25 12.04
CA TYR A 99 -6.32 2.74 12.40
C TYR A 99 -5.33 2.81 11.25
N LEU A 100 -5.69 2.21 10.13
CA LEU A 100 -4.85 2.11 8.93
C LEU A 100 -5.49 2.90 7.79
N PRO A 101 -4.70 3.48 6.89
CA PRO A 101 -5.24 3.96 5.64
C PRO A 101 -5.78 2.74 4.85
N VAL A 102 -7.00 2.84 4.36
CA VAL A 102 -7.68 1.78 3.59
C VAL A 102 -8.14 2.38 2.27
N SER A 103 -8.15 1.59 1.20
CA SER A 103 -8.76 1.96 -0.08
C SER A 103 -10.17 2.52 0.13
N LYS A 104 -10.54 3.53 -0.64
CA LYS A 104 -11.91 4.07 -0.69
C LYS A 104 -12.87 3.14 -1.44
N CYS A 105 -12.33 2.22 -2.24
CA CYS A 105 -13.06 1.21 -2.97
C CYS A 105 -13.25 -0.05 -2.11
N ASP A 106 -14.36 -0.74 -2.28
CA ASP A 106 -14.62 -1.99 -1.59
C ASP A 106 -13.68 -3.10 -2.08
N ILE A 107 -12.96 -3.73 -1.14
CA ILE A 107 -11.94 -4.74 -1.47
C ILE A 107 -12.57 -6.00 -2.09
N ASP A 108 -13.76 -6.40 -1.66
CA ASP A 108 -14.46 -7.57 -2.21
C ASP A 108 -14.97 -7.30 -3.62
N GLU A 109 -15.50 -6.09 -3.87
CA GLU A 109 -15.92 -5.65 -5.20
C GLU A 109 -14.74 -5.60 -6.16
N MET A 110 -13.63 -4.95 -5.78
CA MET A 110 -12.41 -4.89 -6.59
C MET A 110 -11.87 -6.28 -6.94
N TYR A 111 -11.83 -7.18 -5.94
CA TYR A 111 -11.38 -8.55 -6.18
C TYR A 111 -12.32 -9.31 -7.11
N GLY A 112 -13.63 -9.12 -6.96
CA GLY A 112 -14.64 -9.68 -7.86
C GLY A 112 -14.48 -9.21 -9.31
N GLU A 113 -14.18 -7.92 -9.53
CA GLU A 113 -13.89 -7.38 -10.85
C GLU A 113 -12.62 -7.98 -11.45
N LEU A 114 -11.54 -8.08 -10.67
CA LEU A 114 -10.28 -8.71 -11.10
C LEU A 114 -10.54 -10.17 -11.52
N MET A 115 -11.27 -10.93 -10.72
CA MET A 115 -11.64 -12.32 -11.02
C MET A 115 -12.52 -12.43 -12.27
N ALA A 116 -13.37 -11.46 -12.53
CA ALA A 116 -14.15 -11.42 -13.78
C ALA A 116 -13.25 -11.26 -15.01
N ILE A 117 -12.19 -10.44 -14.92
CA ILE A 117 -11.21 -10.27 -15.99
C ILE A 117 -10.37 -11.55 -16.14
N ILE A 118 -9.88 -12.15 -15.06
CA ILE A 118 -9.11 -13.41 -15.08
C ILE A 118 -9.85 -14.49 -15.83
N LYS A 119 -11.15 -14.65 -15.60
CA LYS A 119 -12.00 -15.64 -16.30
C LYS A 119 -12.12 -15.43 -17.81
N THR A 120 -11.71 -14.26 -18.33
CA THR A 120 -11.73 -13.99 -19.78
C THR A 120 -10.46 -14.44 -20.50
N ILE A 121 -9.42 -14.85 -19.77
CA ILE A 121 -8.16 -15.34 -20.35
C ILE A 121 -8.40 -16.69 -21.00
N GLN A 122 -8.07 -16.80 -22.28
CA GLN A 122 -8.35 -17.98 -23.10
C GLN A 122 -7.15 -18.93 -23.25
N ASN A 123 -5.92 -18.39 -23.12
CA ASN A 123 -4.73 -19.21 -23.15
C ASN A 123 -4.71 -20.17 -21.94
N PRO A 124 -4.74 -21.49 -22.12
CA PRO A 124 -4.91 -22.44 -21.03
C PRO A 124 -3.74 -22.44 -20.02
N TYR A 125 -2.53 -22.13 -20.48
CA TYR A 125 -1.36 -22.06 -19.60
C TYR A 125 -1.38 -20.82 -18.72
N LEU A 126 -1.74 -19.65 -19.30
CA LEU A 126 -1.87 -18.40 -18.57
C LEU A 126 -3.07 -18.44 -17.61
N SER A 127 -4.20 -19.01 -18.04
CA SER A 127 -5.36 -19.24 -17.18
C SER A 127 -5.00 -20.12 -15.98
N ARG A 128 -4.32 -21.24 -16.22
CA ARG A 128 -3.89 -22.14 -15.16
C ARG A 128 -2.91 -21.47 -14.18
N LEU A 129 -1.99 -20.66 -14.68
CA LEU A 129 -1.07 -19.91 -13.84
C LEU A 129 -1.81 -18.91 -12.93
N LEU A 130 -2.80 -18.19 -13.46
CA LEU A 130 -3.64 -17.28 -12.67
C LEU A 130 -4.48 -18.04 -11.63
N GLU A 131 -5.00 -19.22 -11.95
CA GLU A 131 -5.75 -20.04 -11.00
C GLU A 131 -4.91 -20.44 -9.79
N LEU A 132 -3.65 -20.84 -9.97
CA LEU A 132 -2.74 -21.20 -8.88
C LEU A 132 -2.65 -20.10 -7.82
N PHE A 133 -2.54 -18.83 -8.24
CA PHE A 133 -2.40 -17.70 -7.33
C PHE A 133 -3.73 -17.16 -6.80
N PHE A 134 -4.71 -16.97 -7.70
CA PHE A 134 -5.91 -16.19 -7.38
C PHE A 134 -7.15 -17.05 -7.07
N VAL A 135 -7.03 -18.39 -7.12
CA VAL A 135 -8.11 -19.29 -6.78
C VAL A 135 -7.68 -20.33 -5.72
N GLU A 136 -6.48 -20.89 -5.85
CA GLU A 136 -6.05 -22.04 -5.04
C GLU A 136 -5.21 -21.64 -3.82
N ASP A 137 -4.41 -20.57 -3.88
CA ASP A 137 -3.59 -20.10 -2.76
C ASP A 137 -4.32 -19.07 -1.90
N GLU A 138 -5.10 -19.54 -0.91
CA GLU A 138 -5.83 -18.66 0.02
C GLU A 138 -4.90 -17.70 0.79
N ALA A 139 -3.66 -18.13 1.10
CA ALA A 139 -2.71 -17.30 1.82
C ALA A 139 -2.17 -16.18 0.94
N PHE A 140 -1.90 -16.46 -0.35
CA PHE A 140 -1.53 -15.43 -1.32
C PHE A 140 -2.70 -14.47 -1.56
N ILE A 141 -3.91 -14.98 -1.79
CA ILE A 141 -5.12 -14.17 -2.02
C ILE A 141 -5.31 -13.18 -0.87
N LYS A 142 -5.20 -13.65 0.37
CA LYS A 142 -5.32 -12.77 1.54
C LYS A 142 -4.24 -11.67 1.53
N ARG A 143 -2.97 -12.02 1.31
CA ARG A 143 -1.89 -11.03 1.24
C ARG A 143 -2.13 -10.04 0.11
N PHE A 144 -2.39 -10.51 -1.10
CA PHE A 144 -2.60 -9.68 -2.28
C PHE A 144 -3.74 -8.67 -2.11
N ARG A 145 -4.84 -9.08 -1.48
CA ARG A 145 -6.02 -8.24 -1.25
C ARG A 145 -5.81 -7.15 -0.22
N PHE A 146 -4.94 -7.36 0.75
CA PHE A 146 -4.80 -6.46 1.90
C PHE A 146 -3.44 -5.76 1.97
N ASN A 147 -2.46 -6.11 1.14
CA ASN A 147 -1.19 -5.41 1.08
C ASN A 147 -1.33 -4.03 0.40
N SER A 148 -0.41 -3.13 0.76
CA SER A 148 -0.18 -1.89 0.03
C SER A 148 0.62 -2.15 -1.26
N ALA A 149 0.54 -1.21 -2.20
CA ALA A 149 1.43 -1.19 -3.36
C ALA A 149 2.74 -0.43 -3.09
N ALA A 150 2.83 0.33 -1.99
CA ALA A 150 4.02 1.09 -1.61
C ALA A 150 4.08 1.35 -0.11
N LYS A 151 5.28 1.68 0.40
CA LYS A 151 5.47 2.04 1.82
C LYS A 151 4.79 3.36 2.19
N THR A 152 4.89 4.40 1.34
CA THR A 152 4.49 5.78 1.69
C THR A 152 3.87 6.60 0.58
N VAL A 153 3.89 6.14 -0.66
CA VAL A 153 3.39 6.87 -1.84
C VAL A 153 2.50 5.96 -2.68
N HIS A 154 1.59 6.52 -3.46
CA HIS A 154 0.64 5.84 -4.34
C HIS A 154 0.18 4.46 -3.85
N HIS A 155 -1.07 4.32 -3.52
CA HIS A 155 -1.62 3.06 -3.01
C HIS A 155 -0.93 2.52 -1.75
N GLY A 156 -0.36 3.40 -0.90
CA GLY A 156 0.27 3.07 0.39
C GLY A 156 -0.73 2.73 1.50
N PHE A 157 -1.83 2.09 1.18
CA PHE A 157 -2.95 1.77 2.07
C PHE A 157 -3.37 0.30 1.93
N VAL A 158 -4.17 -0.18 2.88
CA VAL A 158 -4.76 -1.53 2.84
C VAL A 158 -5.61 -1.68 1.58
N GLY A 159 -5.35 -2.70 0.78
CA GLY A 159 -6.00 -2.91 -0.51
C GLY A 159 -5.35 -2.19 -1.69
N GLY A 160 -4.30 -1.40 -1.44
CA GLY A 160 -3.63 -0.59 -2.48
C GLY A 160 -3.01 -1.43 -3.59
N LEU A 161 -2.44 -2.60 -3.28
CA LEU A 161 -1.90 -3.49 -4.30
C LEU A 161 -2.98 -4.04 -5.23
N LEU A 162 -4.13 -4.44 -4.68
CA LEU A 162 -5.27 -4.90 -5.46
C LEU A 162 -5.85 -3.77 -6.33
N GLU A 163 -6.03 -2.57 -5.77
CA GLU A 163 -6.57 -1.41 -6.48
C GLU A 163 -5.68 -1.02 -7.65
N HIS A 164 -4.38 -0.87 -7.42
CA HIS A 164 -3.38 -0.60 -8.45
C HIS A 164 -3.40 -1.66 -9.56
N THR A 165 -3.30 -2.94 -9.18
CA THR A 165 -3.31 -4.04 -10.14
C THR A 165 -4.58 -4.06 -10.99
N LEU A 166 -5.74 -3.84 -10.39
CA LEU A 166 -7.02 -3.78 -11.10
C LEU A 166 -7.07 -2.62 -12.10
N ASN A 167 -6.62 -1.44 -11.69
CA ASN A 167 -6.61 -0.24 -12.53
C ASN A 167 -5.66 -0.42 -13.72
N VAL A 168 -4.43 -0.89 -13.49
CA VAL A 168 -3.45 -1.21 -14.55
C VAL A 168 -4.03 -2.26 -15.51
N THR A 169 -4.68 -3.30 -14.99
CA THR A 169 -5.30 -4.34 -15.81
C THR A 169 -6.44 -3.79 -16.69
N LYS A 170 -7.28 -2.91 -16.15
CA LYS A 170 -8.33 -2.21 -16.92
C LYS A 170 -7.76 -1.34 -18.03
N LEU A 171 -6.69 -0.60 -17.76
CA LEU A 171 -5.99 0.20 -18.78
C LEU A 171 -5.41 -0.70 -19.88
N CYS A 172 -4.77 -1.81 -19.50
CA CYS A 172 -4.27 -2.79 -20.46
C CYS A 172 -5.38 -3.41 -21.31
N ASP A 173 -6.54 -3.76 -20.74
CA ASP A 173 -7.69 -4.25 -21.50
C ASP A 173 -8.22 -3.19 -22.50
N PHE A 174 -8.24 -1.92 -22.10
CA PHE A 174 -8.57 -0.82 -23.01
C PHE A 174 -7.55 -0.72 -24.16
N TYR A 175 -6.24 -0.84 -23.88
CA TYR A 175 -5.20 -0.80 -24.92
C TYR A 175 -5.37 -1.92 -25.94
N THR A 176 -5.77 -3.12 -25.53
CA THR A 176 -5.99 -4.22 -26.51
C THR A 176 -7.13 -3.95 -27.48
N LYS A 177 -8.13 -3.16 -27.08
CA LYS A 177 -9.22 -2.71 -27.95
C LYS A 177 -8.76 -1.62 -28.93
N ALA A 178 -7.88 -0.71 -28.48
CA ALA A 178 -7.33 0.35 -29.30
C ALA A 178 -6.20 -0.13 -30.23
N TYR A 179 -5.46 -1.14 -29.83
CA TYR A 179 -4.30 -1.70 -30.54
C TYR A 179 -4.42 -3.22 -30.71
N PRO A 180 -5.12 -3.70 -31.75
CA PRO A 180 -5.40 -5.13 -31.94
C PRO A 180 -4.17 -6.02 -32.17
N ALA A 181 -2.98 -5.43 -32.39
CA ALA A 181 -1.73 -6.16 -32.49
C ALA A 181 -1.22 -6.67 -31.13
N LEU A 182 -1.73 -6.17 -30.00
CA LEU A 182 -1.39 -6.65 -28.68
C LEU A 182 -1.97 -8.05 -28.42
N ASN A 183 -1.14 -8.93 -27.87
CA ASN A 183 -1.62 -10.20 -27.32
C ASN A 183 -2.33 -9.95 -26.00
N ARG A 184 -3.68 -9.94 -26.03
CA ARG A 184 -4.51 -9.61 -24.88
C ARG A 184 -4.23 -10.51 -23.67
N ASP A 185 -4.18 -11.82 -23.88
CA ASP A 185 -4.01 -12.76 -22.78
C ASP A 185 -2.65 -12.59 -22.10
N LEU A 186 -1.58 -12.38 -22.87
CA LEU A 186 -0.25 -12.10 -22.33
C LEU A 186 -0.21 -10.78 -21.59
N LEU A 187 -0.76 -9.71 -22.18
CA LEU A 187 -0.73 -8.38 -21.57
C LEU A 187 -1.53 -8.32 -20.25
N LEU A 188 -2.75 -8.85 -20.23
CA LEU A 188 -3.56 -8.86 -19.01
C LEU A 188 -2.95 -9.75 -17.92
N THR A 189 -2.42 -10.91 -18.29
CA THR A 189 -1.71 -11.77 -17.35
C THR A 189 -0.48 -11.04 -16.78
N ALA A 190 0.29 -10.37 -17.61
CA ALA A 190 1.44 -9.58 -17.16
C ALA A 190 1.01 -8.42 -16.26
N ALA A 191 -0.09 -7.72 -16.58
CA ALA A 191 -0.63 -6.66 -15.75
C ALA A 191 -1.08 -7.16 -14.36
N ILE A 192 -1.68 -8.35 -14.28
CA ILE A 192 -2.10 -8.95 -13.02
C ILE A 192 -0.89 -9.36 -12.16
N PHE A 193 0.18 -9.79 -12.78
CA PHE A 193 1.36 -10.31 -12.10
C PHE A 193 2.49 -9.30 -11.89
N HIS A 194 2.47 -8.12 -12.52
CA HIS A 194 3.65 -7.24 -12.54
C HIS A 194 4.19 -6.91 -11.14
N ASP A 195 3.30 -6.75 -10.19
CA ASP A 195 3.60 -6.31 -8.83
C ASP A 195 3.38 -7.37 -7.74
N ILE A 196 3.17 -8.64 -8.08
CA ILE A 196 2.92 -9.69 -7.07
C ILE A 196 4.06 -9.84 -6.07
N GLY A 197 5.28 -9.53 -6.46
CA GLY A 197 6.46 -9.55 -5.59
C GLY A 197 6.32 -8.62 -4.39
N LYS A 198 5.51 -7.57 -4.48
CA LYS A 198 5.21 -6.66 -3.36
C LYS A 198 4.55 -7.37 -2.17
N THR A 199 3.90 -8.51 -2.40
CA THR A 199 3.36 -9.36 -1.32
C THR A 199 4.43 -9.95 -0.40
N LYS A 200 5.70 -9.97 -0.83
CA LYS A 200 6.87 -10.38 -0.05
C LYS A 200 7.84 -9.22 0.20
N GLU A 201 7.91 -8.25 -0.72
CA GLU A 201 8.75 -7.05 -0.58
C GLU A 201 8.34 -6.20 0.61
N ILE A 202 7.02 -6.03 0.81
CA ILE A 202 6.45 -5.18 1.85
C ILE A 202 5.76 -6.07 2.89
N SER A 203 6.09 -5.84 4.17
CA SER A 203 5.44 -6.53 5.28
C SER A 203 3.98 -6.10 5.40
N ALA A 204 3.15 -7.00 5.94
CA ALA A 204 1.74 -6.70 6.17
C ALA A 204 1.55 -5.52 7.15
N PHE A 205 0.43 -4.83 7.03
CA PHE A 205 0.01 -3.87 8.03
C PHE A 205 -0.11 -4.53 9.42
N PRO A 206 0.15 -3.78 10.50
CA PRO A 206 0.35 -2.32 10.58
C PRO A 206 1.79 -1.84 10.30
N MET A 207 2.76 -2.72 10.11
CA MET A 207 4.16 -2.34 9.90
C MET A 207 4.35 -1.62 8.55
N ASN A 208 3.90 -2.23 7.47
CA ASN A 208 3.98 -1.69 6.11
C ASN A 208 5.39 -1.17 5.77
N ASP A 209 6.40 -1.97 5.99
CA ASP A 209 7.81 -1.63 5.74
C ASP A 209 8.48 -2.70 4.86
N TYR A 210 9.59 -2.35 4.24
CA TYR A 210 10.37 -3.31 3.47
C TYR A 210 10.85 -4.47 4.33
N THR A 211 10.70 -5.69 3.84
CA THR A 211 11.33 -6.89 4.39
C THR A 211 12.81 -6.94 4.02
N ASP A 212 13.57 -7.86 4.61
CA ASP A 212 14.97 -8.08 4.22
C ASP A 212 15.07 -8.49 2.74
N ASP A 213 14.22 -9.40 2.29
CA ASP A 213 14.15 -9.79 0.88
C ASP A 213 13.73 -8.62 -0.02
N GLY A 214 12.82 -7.77 0.46
CA GLY A 214 12.42 -6.55 -0.24
C GLY A 214 13.58 -5.59 -0.45
N GLN A 215 14.42 -5.39 0.57
CA GLN A 215 15.61 -4.53 0.47
C GLN A 215 16.72 -5.12 -0.41
N LEU A 216 16.89 -6.44 -0.39
CA LEU A 216 17.98 -7.12 -1.09
C LEU A 216 17.64 -7.42 -2.56
N LEU A 217 16.42 -7.80 -2.86
CA LEU A 217 16.01 -8.33 -4.17
C LEU A 217 15.04 -7.39 -4.92
N GLY A 218 14.11 -6.76 -4.17
CA GLY A 218 13.04 -5.96 -4.74
C GLY A 218 11.92 -6.79 -5.41
N HIS A 219 10.72 -6.20 -5.53
CA HIS A 219 9.51 -6.90 -6.00
C HIS A 219 9.63 -7.48 -7.42
N ILE A 220 10.38 -6.82 -8.32
CA ILE A 220 10.55 -7.30 -9.70
C ILE A 220 11.20 -8.68 -9.73
N MET A 221 12.31 -8.85 -8.99
CA MET A 221 13.01 -10.13 -8.91
C MET A 221 12.19 -11.16 -8.17
N ILE A 222 11.65 -10.80 -7.01
CA ILE A 222 10.77 -11.66 -6.21
C ILE A 222 9.58 -12.15 -7.02
N GLY A 223 8.90 -11.26 -7.77
CA GLY A 223 7.77 -11.59 -8.62
C GLY A 223 8.17 -12.54 -9.76
N ALA A 224 9.32 -12.31 -10.41
CA ALA A 224 9.82 -13.18 -11.45
C ALA A 224 10.17 -14.59 -10.93
N GLU A 225 10.68 -14.73 -9.71
CA GLU A 225 10.93 -16.01 -9.04
C GLU A 225 9.62 -16.71 -8.69
N MET A 226 8.66 -16.00 -8.10
CA MET A 226 7.33 -16.56 -7.79
C MET A 226 6.66 -17.15 -9.04
N LEU A 227 6.72 -16.42 -10.16
CA LEU A 227 6.21 -16.92 -11.43
C LEU A 227 6.99 -18.13 -11.94
N HIS A 228 8.32 -18.11 -11.82
CA HIS A 228 9.14 -19.25 -12.25
C HIS A 228 8.75 -20.54 -11.52
N ASP A 229 8.63 -20.45 -10.20
CA ASP A 229 8.29 -21.61 -9.37
C ASP A 229 6.90 -22.15 -9.71
N ALA A 230 5.89 -21.29 -9.84
CA ALA A 230 4.54 -21.69 -10.19
C ALA A 230 4.43 -22.28 -11.62
N ILE A 231 5.15 -21.71 -12.59
CA ILE A 231 5.18 -22.24 -13.97
C ILE A 231 5.72 -23.67 -13.99
N ARG A 232 6.67 -24.03 -13.14
CA ARG A 232 7.21 -25.40 -13.06
C ARG A 232 6.21 -26.42 -12.56
N GLU A 233 5.14 -26.00 -11.92
CA GLU A 233 4.03 -26.87 -11.50
C GLU A 233 3.04 -27.14 -12.65
N ILE A 234 3.14 -26.41 -13.75
CA ILE A 234 2.25 -26.56 -14.92
C ILE A 234 2.95 -27.42 -16.00
N PRO A 235 2.49 -28.66 -16.25
CA PRO A 235 3.07 -29.50 -17.27
C PRO A 235 3.05 -28.83 -18.66
N ASP A 236 4.13 -29.00 -19.40
CA ASP A 236 4.27 -28.52 -20.77
C ASP A 236 4.06 -27.03 -21.00
N PHE A 237 4.25 -26.20 -19.95
CA PHE A 237 4.18 -24.76 -20.10
C PHE A 237 5.16 -24.27 -21.18
N PRO A 238 4.71 -23.54 -22.21
CA PRO A 238 5.57 -23.17 -23.33
C PRO A 238 6.69 -22.20 -22.89
N ALA A 239 7.95 -22.61 -23.05
CA ALA A 239 9.12 -21.85 -22.65
C ALA A 239 9.17 -20.42 -23.24
N LYS A 240 8.62 -20.23 -24.44
CA LYS A 240 8.50 -18.90 -25.05
C LYS A 240 7.54 -18.00 -24.32
N VAL A 241 6.36 -18.51 -23.97
CA VAL A 241 5.34 -17.76 -23.19
C VAL A 241 5.88 -17.41 -21.81
N GLU A 242 6.61 -18.33 -21.15
CA GLU A 242 7.31 -18.04 -19.90
C GLU A 242 8.28 -16.88 -20.05
N SER A 243 9.14 -16.91 -21.09
CA SER A 243 10.13 -15.85 -21.31
C SER A 243 9.47 -14.49 -21.62
N GLU A 244 8.39 -14.49 -22.41
CA GLU A 244 7.64 -13.29 -22.77
C GLU A 244 6.93 -12.68 -21.55
N LEU A 245 6.27 -13.51 -20.73
CA LEU A 245 5.62 -13.07 -19.48
C LEU A 245 6.65 -12.50 -18.51
N LYS A 246 7.74 -13.22 -18.26
CA LYS A 246 8.83 -12.73 -17.40
C LYS A 246 9.45 -11.43 -17.92
N HIS A 247 9.61 -11.32 -19.26
CA HIS A 247 10.11 -10.08 -19.84
C HIS A 247 9.18 -8.89 -19.52
N CYS A 248 7.86 -9.06 -19.59
CA CYS A 248 6.93 -8.00 -19.22
C CYS A 248 7.12 -7.59 -17.76
N ILE A 249 7.29 -8.56 -16.83
CA ILE A 249 7.55 -8.26 -15.42
C ILE A 249 8.89 -7.54 -15.23
N LEU A 250 9.98 -8.03 -15.84
CA LEU A 250 11.32 -7.45 -15.72
C LEU A 250 11.43 -6.05 -16.35
N ALA A 251 10.51 -5.68 -17.24
CA ALA A 251 10.57 -4.44 -18.00
C ALA A 251 9.48 -3.43 -17.64
N HIS A 252 8.60 -3.72 -16.66
CA HIS A 252 7.41 -2.88 -16.43
C HIS A 252 7.73 -1.47 -15.93
N HIS A 253 8.84 -1.24 -15.23
CA HIS A 253 9.28 0.12 -14.88
C HIS A 253 9.84 0.91 -16.08
N GLY A 254 10.08 0.27 -17.22
CA GLY A 254 10.46 0.89 -18.49
C GLY A 254 11.92 1.27 -18.61
N GLU A 255 12.47 2.00 -17.67
CA GLU A 255 13.84 2.52 -17.70
C GLU A 255 14.73 1.87 -16.64
N LEU A 256 16.03 1.68 -16.98
CA LEU A 256 17.02 1.10 -16.04
C LEU A 256 17.20 1.98 -14.80
N GLU A 257 17.05 3.29 -14.96
CA GLU A 257 17.16 4.27 -13.88
C GLU A 257 16.04 4.12 -12.83
N TYR A 258 14.90 3.55 -13.23
CA TYR A 258 13.78 3.25 -12.33
C TYR A 258 13.83 1.84 -11.75
N GLY A 259 14.98 1.16 -11.89
CA GLY A 259 15.20 -0.18 -11.35
C GLY A 259 14.71 -1.32 -12.24
N SER A 260 14.29 -1.04 -13.48
CA SER A 260 13.91 -2.07 -14.44
C SER A 260 15.15 -2.84 -14.90
N PRO A 261 15.25 -4.17 -14.70
CA PRO A 261 16.40 -4.95 -15.20
C PRO A 261 16.53 -4.96 -16.73
N LYS A 262 15.44 -4.70 -17.44
CA LYS A 262 15.36 -4.66 -18.91
C LYS A 262 14.45 -3.51 -19.37
N LYS A 263 14.77 -2.93 -20.53
CA LYS A 263 13.82 -2.06 -21.24
C LYS A 263 12.79 -2.90 -22.00
N PRO A 264 11.54 -2.40 -22.17
CA PRO A 264 10.52 -3.08 -22.95
C PRO A 264 10.97 -3.42 -24.37
N ALA A 265 10.94 -4.69 -24.71
CA ALA A 265 11.25 -5.21 -26.06
C ALA A 265 10.02 -5.84 -26.76
N LEU A 266 8.94 -6.04 -26.01
CA LEU A 266 7.64 -6.49 -26.53
C LEU A 266 6.66 -5.31 -26.48
N MET A 267 5.69 -5.31 -27.39
CA MET A 267 4.63 -4.32 -27.42
C MET A 267 3.80 -4.37 -26.13
N GLU A 268 3.56 -5.56 -25.59
CA GLU A 268 2.87 -5.81 -24.33
C GLU A 268 3.65 -5.23 -23.15
N ALA A 269 4.97 -5.39 -23.10
CA ALA A 269 5.80 -4.82 -22.04
C ALA A 269 5.78 -3.28 -22.08
N ALA A 270 5.80 -2.69 -23.27
CA ALA A 270 5.68 -1.23 -23.41
C ALA A 270 4.29 -0.73 -23.00
N ALA A 271 3.23 -1.44 -23.38
CA ALA A 271 1.85 -1.11 -22.98
C ALA A 271 1.66 -1.22 -21.47
N LEU A 272 2.21 -2.26 -20.84
CA LEU A 272 2.18 -2.44 -19.39
C LEU A 272 2.87 -1.29 -18.66
N ASN A 273 4.09 -0.93 -19.08
CA ASN A 273 4.82 0.22 -18.51
C ASN A 273 4.02 1.52 -18.59
N MET A 274 3.36 1.78 -19.72
CA MET A 274 2.53 2.98 -19.88
C MET A 274 1.29 2.94 -18.96
N ALA A 275 0.65 1.79 -18.80
CA ALA A 275 -0.51 1.63 -17.93
C ALA A 275 -0.14 1.83 -16.46
N ASP A 276 0.92 1.19 -16.00
CA ASP A 276 1.48 1.30 -14.66
C ASP A 276 1.84 2.74 -14.31
N ASN A 277 2.63 3.40 -15.15
CA ASN A 277 3.01 4.81 -14.98
C ASN A 277 1.78 5.75 -15.01
N THR A 278 0.77 5.43 -15.79
CA THR A 278 -0.48 6.21 -15.84
C THR A 278 -1.22 6.11 -14.51
N ASP A 279 -1.44 4.90 -13.98
CA ASP A 279 -2.15 4.71 -12.73
C ASP A 279 -1.41 5.38 -11.56
N ALA A 280 -0.10 5.15 -11.42
CA ALA A 280 0.71 5.76 -10.38
C ALA A 280 0.66 7.30 -10.39
N LYS A 281 0.67 7.93 -11.59
CA LYS A 281 0.55 9.38 -11.73
C LYS A 281 -0.85 9.89 -11.42
N MET A 282 -1.89 9.20 -11.88
CA MET A 282 -3.28 9.60 -11.62
C MET A 282 -3.59 9.50 -10.12
N GLU A 283 -3.12 8.46 -9.45
CA GLU A 283 -3.28 8.33 -8.00
C GLU A 283 -2.56 9.45 -7.25
N THR A 284 -1.33 9.81 -7.65
CA THR A 284 -0.65 10.97 -7.07
C THR A 284 -1.46 12.26 -7.20
N PHE A 285 -2.07 12.50 -8.37
CA PHE A 285 -2.94 13.67 -8.54
C PHE A 285 -4.16 13.59 -7.62
N THR A 286 -4.78 12.41 -7.49
CA THR A 286 -5.93 12.18 -6.62
C THR A 286 -5.59 12.49 -5.17
N GLU A 287 -4.47 11.95 -4.65
CA GLU A 287 -3.99 12.23 -3.29
C GLU A 287 -3.70 13.73 -3.05
N LEU A 288 -3.07 14.39 -4.03
CA LEU A 288 -2.79 15.83 -3.93
C LEU A 288 -4.09 16.66 -3.86
N PHE A 289 -5.09 16.30 -4.65
CA PHE A 289 -6.38 17.00 -4.68
C PHE A 289 -7.21 16.72 -3.43
N ASP A 290 -7.16 15.52 -2.88
CA ASP A 290 -7.87 15.16 -1.65
C ASP A 290 -7.30 15.88 -0.41
N ASN A 291 -5.98 16.09 -0.40
CA ASN A 291 -5.30 16.79 0.68
C ASN A 291 -5.31 18.32 0.54
N ALA A 292 -5.86 18.85 -0.56
CA ALA A 292 -5.89 20.28 -0.82
C ALA A 292 -6.90 21.00 0.07
N LYS A 293 -6.47 22.06 0.78
CA LYS A 293 -7.35 22.91 1.61
C LYS A 293 -8.31 23.73 0.73
N ASP A 294 -7.84 24.24 -0.38
CA ASP A 294 -8.65 24.91 -1.41
C ASP A 294 -8.37 24.29 -2.78
N PRO A 295 -9.33 23.56 -3.36
CA PRO A 295 -9.15 22.90 -4.64
C PRO A 295 -9.08 23.88 -5.83
N ASN A 296 -9.36 25.16 -5.65
CA ASN A 296 -9.29 26.18 -6.71
C ASN A 296 -7.92 26.89 -6.77
N GLU A 297 -7.03 26.64 -5.81
CA GLU A 297 -5.71 27.24 -5.76
C GLU A 297 -4.62 26.35 -6.39
N TRP A 298 -3.46 26.95 -6.64
CA TRP A 298 -2.26 26.25 -7.01
C TRP A 298 -1.70 25.50 -5.79
N LEU A 299 -1.49 24.19 -5.92
CA LEU A 299 -1.00 23.32 -4.83
C LEU A 299 0.52 23.40 -4.64
N GLY A 300 1.22 24.20 -5.48
CA GLY A 300 2.66 24.34 -5.44
C GLY A 300 3.38 23.37 -6.36
N TYR A 301 4.73 23.41 -6.30
CA TYR A 301 5.60 22.58 -7.12
C TYR A 301 5.67 21.15 -6.61
N ASN A 302 5.36 20.20 -7.49
CA ASN A 302 5.51 18.77 -7.22
C ASN A 302 6.71 18.21 -8.00
N ARG A 303 7.61 17.50 -7.30
CA ARG A 303 8.86 16.98 -7.88
C ARG A 303 8.63 15.86 -8.88
N LEU A 304 7.60 15.01 -8.66
CA LEU A 304 7.30 13.90 -9.57
C LEU A 304 6.86 14.39 -10.96
N PHE A 305 6.12 15.51 -10.99
CA PHE A 305 5.62 16.11 -12.23
C PHE A 305 6.51 17.22 -12.75
N GLU A 306 7.54 17.63 -12.00
CA GLU A 306 8.39 18.78 -12.30
C GLU A 306 7.60 20.04 -12.67
N SER A 307 6.44 20.22 -12.04
CA SER A 307 5.47 21.26 -12.37
C SER A 307 4.68 21.71 -11.14
N ASN A 308 4.11 22.91 -11.23
CA ASN A 308 3.09 23.36 -10.30
C ASN A 308 1.75 22.68 -10.63
N ILE A 309 1.08 22.18 -9.61
CA ILE A 309 -0.16 21.41 -9.74
C ILE A 309 -1.37 22.28 -9.44
N ARG A 310 -2.44 22.07 -10.20
CA ARG A 310 -3.74 22.70 -9.99
C ARG A 310 -4.86 21.79 -10.45
N LYS A 311 -5.96 21.76 -9.71
CA LYS A 311 -7.21 21.12 -10.14
C LYS A 311 -7.88 21.98 -11.20
N THR A 312 -8.52 21.35 -12.19
CA THR A 312 -9.34 22.05 -13.19
C THR A 312 -10.53 22.74 -12.52
N SER A 313 -10.80 23.98 -12.95
CA SER A 313 -12.02 24.69 -12.56
C SER A 313 -13.18 24.10 -13.36
N MET A 314 -14.21 23.60 -12.68
CA MET A 314 -15.47 23.16 -13.27
C MET A 314 -16.60 24.02 -12.77
#